data_4bf22facb583cacf0969c6c48a77364f
#
_entry.id   4bf22facb583cacf0969c6c48a77364f
#
_cell.length_a   1.000
_cell.length_b   1.000
_cell.length_c   1.000
_cell.angle_alpha   90.00
_cell.angle_beta   90.00
_cell.angle_gamma   90.00
#
_symmetry.space_group_name_H-M   'P 1'
#
loop_
_entity.id
_entity.type
_entity.pdbx_description
1 polymer ?
#
loop_
_entity_poly.entity_id
_entity_poly.type
_entity_poly.pdbx_seq_one_letter_code
_entity_poly.pdbx_strand_id
1 'polypeptide(L)'
;VALPFITQIGYDYRFCFTISSFNLFRFTILMTEHISAPSPSPIGEDYLLLGQYAERAYLEYAMSVVKGRALPEVSDGQKPVQRRILFAMRDMGLTAGAKPVKSARVVGEILGKYHPHGDSSAYEAMVRMAQDFTLRYPLIDGIGNFGSRDGDGAAAMRYTEARLTPIAELLLSEINQGTVDFVPNYDGAFDEPLHLPARLPMVLLNGASGIAVGMATEIPSHNLNEVTQAAIALLKKPSLETADLMQYIPAPDFAGGGQIITPADELRRIYETGKGSVRVRARYEIEKLARGQWRVIVTELPPNANSAKILAEIEERSEERRVGK
;
A
#
# COMPACT_ATOMS: atom_id res chain seq x y z
N VAL A 1 36.52 9.81 -6.55
CA VAL A 1 36.24 10.32 -5.20
C VAL A 1 34.70 10.36 -4.93
N ALA A 2 33.86 10.16 -5.94
CA ALA A 2 32.40 10.22 -5.80
C ALA A 2 31.72 8.85 -5.62
N LEU A 3 32.45 7.75 -5.74
CA LEU A 3 31.91 6.38 -5.66
C LEU A 3 31.28 5.97 -4.31
N PRO A 4 31.78 6.41 -3.13
CA PRO A 4 31.14 6.03 -1.87
C PRO A 4 29.78 6.70 -1.62
N PHE A 5 29.45 7.78 -2.34
CA PHE A 5 28.22 8.54 -2.10
C PHE A 5 26.96 7.94 -2.70
N ILE A 6 27.10 7.31 -3.86
CA ILE A 6 25.93 6.69 -4.55
C ILE A 6 25.52 5.38 -3.89
N THR A 7 26.44 4.79 -3.11
CA THR A 7 26.15 3.55 -2.36
C THR A 7 25.40 3.78 -1.04
N GLN A 8 25.25 5.04 -0.61
CA GLN A 8 24.64 5.38 0.69
C GLN A 8 23.22 5.97 0.61
N ILE A 9 22.65 6.13 -0.60
CA ILE A 9 21.23 6.47 -0.75
C ILE A 9 20.42 5.17 -0.61
N GLY A 10 20.39 4.64 0.61
CA GLY A 10 19.57 3.52 0.99
C GLY A 10 18.38 4.05 1.79
N TYR A 11 17.18 3.88 1.28
CA TYR A 11 15.98 4.04 2.10
C TYR A 11 15.82 2.79 2.96
N ASP A 12 15.77 2.98 4.27
CA ASP A 12 15.42 1.93 5.21
C ASP A 12 13.91 1.72 5.19
N TYR A 13 13.47 0.65 4.53
CA TYR A 13 12.09 0.18 4.61
C TYR A 13 11.92 -0.67 5.86
N ARG A 14 11.20 -0.14 6.84
CA ARG A 14 10.83 -0.90 8.03
C ARG A 14 9.57 -1.68 7.73
N PHE A 15 9.71 -2.99 7.54
CA PHE A 15 8.59 -3.91 7.48
C PHE A 15 8.10 -4.20 8.90
N CYS A 16 6.84 -3.93 9.16
CA CYS A 16 6.20 -4.35 10.37
C CYS A 16 5.06 -5.31 10.03
N PHE A 17 5.40 -6.59 9.89
CA PHE A 17 4.40 -7.64 9.93
C PHE A 17 3.96 -7.77 11.39
N THR A 18 2.90 -7.10 11.76
CA THR A 18 2.27 -7.39 13.04
C THR A 18 0.91 -8.00 12.79
N ILE A 19 0.89 -9.26 12.37
CA ILE A 19 -0.17 -10.16 12.79
C ILE A 19 0.28 -10.67 14.16
N SER A 20 0.30 -9.83 15.17
CA SER A 20 0.39 -10.33 16.53
C SER A 20 -1.00 -10.74 16.95
N SER A 21 -1.17 -12.06 17.06
CA SER A 21 -2.15 -12.63 17.96
C SER A 21 -2.35 -11.73 19.18
N PHE A 22 -3.60 -11.36 19.40
CA PHE A 22 -4.15 -10.75 20.58
C PHE A 22 -3.25 -10.87 21.82
N ASN A 23 -2.56 -9.80 22.15
CA ASN A 23 -2.25 -9.43 23.51
C ASN A 23 -2.82 -8.03 23.75
N LEU A 24 -4.14 -7.98 23.84
CA LEU A 24 -4.84 -6.95 24.58
C LEU A 24 -4.40 -7.10 26.04
N PHE A 25 -4.03 -5.99 26.65
CA PHE A 25 -3.64 -5.79 28.04
C PHE A 25 -2.13 -5.75 28.31
N ARG A 26 -1.59 -4.55 28.16
CA ARG A 26 -0.85 -3.84 29.22
C ARG A 26 -0.43 -2.44 28.74
N PHE A 27 -1.38 -1.51 28.66
CA PHE A 27 -1.09 -0.12 28.93
C PHE A 27 -1.48 0.14 30.39
N THR A 28 -0.59 -0.18 31.29
CA THR A 28 -0.64 0.34 32.66
C THR A 28 -0.03 1.74 32.58
N ILE A 29 -0.87 2.75 32.45
CA ILE A 29 -0.50 4.12 32.72
C ILE A 29 -0.27 4.19 34.22
N LEU A 30 1.00 4.20 34.65
CA LEU A 30 1.42 4.67 35.97
C LEU A 30 1.24 6.20 35.99
N MET A 31 0.04 6.65 36.29
CA MET A 31 -0.22 7.96 36.85
C MET A 31 -0.89 7.77 38.20
N THR A 32 -0.09 7.43 39.21
CA THR A 32 -0.46 7.60 40.58
C THR A 32 -0.04 8.99 41.02
N GLU A 33 -0.86 9.99 40.77
CA GLU A 33 -0.93 11.16 41.62
C GLU A 33 -2.33 11.27 42.19
N HIS A 34 -2.38 11.28 43.50
CA HIS A 34 -3.58 11.43 44.31
C HIS A 34 -4.28 12.77 44.00
N ILE A 35 -5.23 12.74 43.07
CA ILE A 35 -6.28 13.73 43.00
C ILE A 35 -7.43 13.13 43.81
N SER A 36 -7.67 13.67 45.00
CA SER A 36 -8.86 13.37 45.78
C SER A 36 -10.09 13.63 44.92
N ALA A 37 -10.81 12.59 44.56
CA ALA A 37 -12.04 12.68 43.82
C ALA A 37 -13.04 13.59 44.57
N PRO A 38 -13.62 14.60 43.92
CA PRO A 38 -14.76 15.29 44.50
C PRO A 38 -15.90 14.31 44.71
N SER A 39 -16.56 14.42 45.83
CA SER A 39 -17.74 13.60 46.15
C SER A 39 -18.76 13.67 45.02
N PRO A 40 -19.37 12.53 44.60
CA PRO A 40 -20.33 12.57 43.51
C PRO A 40 -21.56 13.36 43.93
N SER A 41 -21.76 14.51 43.31
CA SER A 41 -23.06 15.16 43.28
C SER A 41 -24.05 14.25 42.56
N PRO A 42 -25.32 14.16 42.92
CA PRO A 42 -26.30 13.38 42.18
C PRO A 42 -26.59 14.06 40.85
N ILE A 43 -25.74 13.81 39.86
CA ILE A 43 -25.96 14.17 38.48
C ILE A 43 -26.82 13.06 37.90
N GLY A 44 -27.99 13.39 37.36
CA GLY A 44 -28.91 12.41 36.80
C GLY A 44 -28.27 11.51 35.75
N GLU A 45 -28.86 10.38 35.44
CA GLU A 45 -28.36 9.28 34.59
C GLU A 45 -27.99 9.68 33.14
N ASP A 46 -28.22 10.96 32.76
CA ASP A 46 -27.99 11.46 31.38
C ASP A 46 -26.66 12.18 31.18
N TYR A 47 -25.75 12.21 32.13
CA TYR A 47 -24.46 12.92 31.99
C TYR A 47 -23.29 11.94 31.90
N LEU A 48 -22.61 11.94 30.75
CA LEU A 48 -21.36 11.23 30.56
C LEU A 48 -20.18 12.17 30.85
N LEU A 49 -19.23 11.73 31.68
CA LEU A 49 -17.99 12.49 31.89
C LEU A 49 -17.24 12.64 30.56
N LEU A 50 -16.75 13.86 30.25
CA LEU A 50 -16.03 14.16 29.00
C LEU A 50 -14.88 13.16 28.74
N GLY A 51 -14.14 12.76 29.78
CA GLY A 51 -13.06 11.78 29.64
C GLY A 51 -13.55 10.40 29.16
N GLN A 52 -14.64 9.89 29.76
CA GLN A 52 -15.25 8.63 29.36
C GLN A 52 -15.84 8.68 27.95
N TYR A 53 -16.46 9.80 27.61
CA TYR A 53 -16.97 10.04 26.23
C TYR A 53 -15.82 10.05 25.21
N ALA A 54 -14.76 10.79 25.49
CA ALA A 54 -13.61 10.89 24.59
C ALA A 54 -12.92 9.53 24.40
N GLU A 55 -12.73 8.75 25.48
CA GLU A 55 -12.14 7.42 25.41
C GLU A 55 -12.99 6.47 24.54
N ARG A 56 -14.31 6.45 24.78
CA ARG A 56 -15.22 5.60 24.01
C ARG A 56 -15.27 6.02 22.53
N ALA A 57 -15.44 7.30 22.24
CA ALA A 57 -15.49 7.83 20.88
C ALA A 57 -14.17 7.57 20.14
N TYR A 58 -13.02 7.72 20.82
CA TYR A 58 -11.72 7.41 20.21
C TYR A 58 -11.55 5.93 19.92
N LEU A 59 -12.00 5.04 20.82
CA LEU A 59 -11.96 3.59 20.59
C LEU A 59 -12.86 3.18 19.40
N GLU A 60 -14.08 3.71 19.34
CA GLU A 60 -15.00 3.48 18.22
C GLU A 60 -14.41 3.98 16.90
N TYR A 61 -13.81 5.17 16.91
CA TYR A 61 -13.08 5.69 15.75
C TYR A 61 -11.91 4.79 15.34
N ALA A 62 -11.06 4.39 16.30
CA ALA A 62 -9.92 3.52 16.03
C ALA A 62 -10.35 2.19 15.41
N MET A 63 -11.40 1.58 15.95
CA MET A 63 -11.98 0.33 15.40
C MET A 63 -12.51 0.53 13.98
N SER A 64 -13.18 1.64 13.71
CA SER A 64 -13.70 1.94 12.38
C SER A 64 -12.58 2.14 11.34
N VAL A 65 -11.48 2.79 11.75
CA VAL A 65 -10.30 2.98 10.89
C VAL A 65 -9.61 1.66 10.57
N VAL A 66 -9.45 0.78 11.58
CA VAL A 66 -8.84 -0.54 11.38
C VAL A 66 -9.70 -1.40 10.46
N LYS A 67 -11.01 -1.53 10.74
CA LYS A 67 -11.90 -2.44 10.01
C LYS A 67 -12.32 -1.92 8.63
N GLY A 68 -12.52 -0.62 8.50
CA GLY A 68 -13.23 -0.05 7.34
C GLY A 68 -12.41 0.87 6.43
N ARG A 69 -11.11 1.13 6.74
CA ARG A 69 -10.35 2.14 5.98
C ARG A 69 -8.91 1.78 5.70
N ALA A 70 -8.14 1.47 6.75
CA ALA A 70 -6.69 1.55 6.68
C ALA A 70 -6.01 0.25 6.27
N LEU A 71 -6.52 -0.90 6.74
CA LEU A 71 -5.89 -2.18 6.51
C LEU A 71 -6.45 -2.86 5.25
N PRO A 72 -5.58 -3.46 4.43
CA PRO A 72 -6.00 -4.30 3.32
C PRO A 72 -6.50 -5.65 3.82
N GLU A 73 -7.46 -6.24 3.10
CA GLU A 73 -7.93 -7.60 3.34
C GLU A 73 -6.94 -8.62 2.76
N VAL A 74 -6.65 -9.67 3.52
CA VAL A 74 -5.66 -10.68 3.10
C VAL A 74 -6.12 -11.50 1.89
N SER A 75 -7.42 -11.71 1.74
CA SER A 75 -8.00 -12.53 0.67
C SER A 75 -7.84 -11.88 -0.71
N ASP A 76 -8.00 -10.57 -0.82
CA ASP A 76 -7.94 -9.84 -2.09
C ASP A 76 -6.86 -8.76 -2.18
N GLY A 77 -6.16 -8.49 -1.06
CA GLY A 77 -5.12 -7.47 -0.99
C GLY A 77 -5.64 -6.02 -1.08
N GLN A 78 -6.96 -5.79 -1.00
CA GLN A 78 -7.55 -4.49 -1.23
C GLN A 78 -8.02 -3.83 0.05
N LYS A 79 -7.87 -2.50 0.12
CA LYS A 79 -8.58 -1.67 1.08
C LYS A 79 -10.04 -1.50 0.64
N PRO A 80 -10.98 -1.19 1.53
CA PRO A 80 -12.38 -1.03 1.16
C PRO A 80 -12.62 -0.05 -0.01
N VAL A 81 -11.93 1.10 -0.02
CA VAL A 81 -12.06 2.06 -1.13
C VAL A 81 -11.57 1.49 -2.46
N GLN A 82 -10.48 0.73 -2.46
CA GLN A 82 -9.94 0.10 -3.68
C GLN A 82 -10.89 -0.96 -4.22
N ARG A 83 -11.44 -1.80 -3.33
CA ARG A 83 -12.44 -2.83 -3.68
C ARG A 83 -13.68 -2.21 -4.30
N ARG A 84 -14.20 -1.13 -3.71
CA ARG A 84 -15.35 -0.39 -4.22
C ARG A 84 -15.08 0.24 -5.59
N ILE A 85 -13.88 0.76 -5.82
CA ILE A 85 -13.46 1.28 -7.13
C ILE A 85 -13.50 0.19 -8.19
N LEU A 86 -12.86 -0.95 -7.93
CA LEU A 86 -12.80 -2.06 -8.88
C LEU A 86 -14.20 -2.64 -9.16
N PHE A 87 -15.02 -2.79 -8.13
CA PHE A 87 -16.38 -3.29 -8.25
C PHE A 87 -17.25 -2.32 -9.06
N ALA A 88 -17.23 -1.04 -8.77
CA ALA A 88 -17.98 -0.03 -9.52
C ALA A 88 -17.54 0.02 -11.00
N MET A 89 -16.25 -0.02 -11.28
CA MET A 89 -15.74 -0.05 -12.66
C MET A 89 -16.21 -1.28 -13.43
N ARG A 90 -16.26 -2.43 -12.77
CA ARG A 90 -16.80 -3.65 -13.36
C ARG A 90 -18.31 -3.50 -13.65
N ASP A 91 -19.10 -2.96 -12.71
CA ASP A 91 -20.55 -2.72 -12.91
C ASP A 91 -20.84 -1.74 -14.05
N MET A 92 -19.94 -0.76 -14.24
CA MET A 92 -19.97 0.16 -15.38
C MET A 92 -19.54 -0.51 -16.71
N GLY A 93 -19.12 -1.78 -16.69
CA GLY A 93 -18.63 -2.49 -17.88
C GLY A 93 -17.27 -2.01 -18.40
N LEU A 94 -16.44 -1.40 -17.56
CA LEU A 94 -15.13 -0.85 -17.89
C LEU A 94 -14.05 -1.94 -17.89
N THR A 95 -14.25 -2.98 -18.67
CA THR A 95 -13.28 -4.06 -18.86
C THR A 95 -12.01 -3.57 -19.56
N ALA A 96 -10.94 -4.38 -19.57
CA ALA A 96 -9.68 -4.05 -20.23
C ALA A 96 -9.83 -3.75 -21.74
N GLY A 97 -10.80 -4.39 -22.40
CA GLY A 97 -11.13 -4.13 -23.82
C GLY A 97 -12.11 -2.99 -24.04
N ALA A 98 -12.73 -2.45 -22.98
CA ALA A 98 -13.73 -1.41 -23.11
C ALA A 98 -13.11 -0.04 -23.44
N LYS A 99 -13.94 0.85 -24.01
CA LYS A 99 -13.55 2.26 -24.16
C LYS A 99 -13.42 2.90 -22.78
N PRO A 100 -12.30 3.56 -22.46
CA PRO A 100 -12.14 4.25 -21.19
C PRO A 100 -13.14 5.40 -21.04
N VAL A 101 -13.45 5.75 -19.80
CA VAL A 101 -14.35 6.86 -19.48
C VAL A 101 -13.65 7.86 -18.57
N LYS A 102 -14.17 9.10 -18.51
CA LYS A 102 -13.63 10.12 -17.61
C LYS A 102 -13.58 9.62 -16.16
N SER A 103 -12.44 9.83 -15.50
CA SER A 103 -12.26 9.44 -14.10
C SER A 103 -13.32 10.06 -13.17
N ALA A 104 -13.77 11.28 -13.48
CA ALA A 104 -14.86 11.93 -12.77
C ALA A 104 -16.18 11.14 -12.80
N ARG A 105 -16.45 10.41 -13.88
CA ARG A 105 -17.64 9.52 -13.96
C ARG A 105 -17.51 8.33 -13.04
N VAL A 106 -16.31 7.72 -12.98
CA VAL A 106 -16.04 6.60 -12.09
C VAL A 106 -16.16 7.04 -10.64
N VAL A 107 -15.53 8.16 -10.28
CA VAL A 107 -15.60 8.74 -8.93
C VAL A 107 -17.04 9.03 -8.53
N GLY A 108 -17.84 9.65 -9.42
CA GLY A 108 -19.26 9.92 -9.16
C GLY A 108 -20.08 8.66 -8.88
N GLU A 109 -19.84 7.58 -9.63
CA GLU A 109 -20.50 6.27 -9.43
C GLU A 109 -20.16 5.67 -8.07
N ILE A 110 -18.87 5.73 -7.68
CA ILE A 110 -18.39 5.20 -6.40
C ILE A 110 -19.01 5.96 -5.23
N LEU A 111 -19.02 7.30 -5.29
CA LEU A 111 -19.57 8.14 -4.24
C LEU A 111 -21.09 7.96 -4.10
N GLY A 112 -21.78 7.85 -5.23
CA GLY A 112 -23.22 7.70 -5.24
C GLY A 112 -23.73 6.37 -4.72
N LYS A 113 -22.93 5.30 -4.86
CA LYS A 113 -23.40 3.95 -4.53
C LYS A 113 -22.70 3.29 -3.35
N TYR A 114 -21.39 3.50 -3.17
CA TYR A 114 -20.60 2.64 -2.27
C TYR A 114 -19.77 3.37 -1.25
N HIS A 115 -19.33 4.60 -1.52
CA HIS A 115 -18.29 5.25 -0.70
C HIS A 115 -18.66 6.69 -0.33
N PRO A 116 -19.41 6.94 0.78
CA PRO A 116 -19.91 8.25 1.17
C PRO A 116 -18.81 9.11 1.81
N HIS A 117 -17.72 9.36 1.10
CA HIS A 117 -16.59 10.16 1.53
C HIS A 117 -16.21 11.20 0.46
N GLY A 118 -15.15 12.00 0.69
CA GLY A 118 -14.73 13.02 -0.27
C GLY A 118 -14.26 12.45 -1.62
N ASP A 119 -14.60 13.14 -2.70
CA ASP A 119 -14.24 12.78 -4.07
C ASP A 119 -12.73 12.73 -4.31
N SER A 120 -11.98 13.64 -3.69
CA SER A 120 -10.52 13.66 -3.76
C SER A 120 -9.90 12.38 -3.22
N SER A 121 -10.40 11.84 -2.10
CA SER A 121 -9.87 10.60 -1.52
C SER A 121 -10.11 9.38 -2.42
N ALA A 122 -11.28 9.30 -3.05
CA ALA A 122 -11.60 8.23 -4.01
C ALA A 122 -10.74 8.35 -5.27
N TYR A 123 -10.56 9.58 -5.79
CA TYR A 123 -9.72 9.82 -6.96
C TYR A 123 -8.24 9.54 -6.68
N GLU A 124 -7.69 9.97 -5.55
CA GLU A 124 -6.31 9.65 -5.15
C GLU A 124 -6.05 8.15 -5.02
N ALA A 125 -7.01 7.40 -4.46
CA ALA A 125 -6.91 5.95 -4.42
C ALA A 125 -6.88 5.36 -5.84
N MET A 126 -7.75 5.82 -6.74
CA MET A 126 -7.80 5.42 -8.13
C MET A 126 -6.49 5.76 -8.87
N VAL A 127 -5.94 6.95 -8.63
CA VAL A 127 -4.64 7.37 -9.20
C VAL A 127 -3.53 6.40 -8.80
N ARG A 128 -3.42 6.07 -7.51
CA ARG A 128 -2.39 5.12 -7.03
C ARG A 128 -2.53 3.73 -7.65
N MET A 129 -3.76 3.28 -7.91
CA MET A 129 -4.02 1.98 -8.56
C MET A 129 -3.65 1.96 -10.05
N ALA A 130 -3.47 3.13 -10.68
CA ALA A 130 -3.05 3.26 -12.07
C ALA A 130 -1.54 3.50 -12.23
N GLN A 131 -0.81 3.82 -11.16
CA GLN A 131 0.61 4.15 -11.22
C GLN A 131 1.48 2.89 -11.24
N ASP A 132 2.28 2.69 -12.28
CA ASP A 132 3.21 1.59 -12.45
C ASP A 132 4.45 1.67 -11.54
N PHE A 133 4.72 2.85 -11.00
CA PHE A 133 5.77 3.09 -10.00
C PHE A 133 5.27 2.93 -8.55
N THR A 134 3.96 2.82 -8.34
CA THR A 134 3.33 2.56 -7.03
C THR A 134 2.94 1.10 -6.88
N LEU A 135 2.27 0.52 -7.87
CA LEU A 135 1.89 -0.88 -7.89
C LEU A 135 2.76 -1.67 -8.87
N ARG A 136 3.23 -2.84 -8.44
CA ARG A 136 3.97 -3.77 -9.31
C ARG A 136 3.11 -4.25 -10.49
N TYR A 137 1.82 -4.39 -10.25
CA TYR A 137 0.80 -4.76 -11.24
C TYR A 137 -0.37 -3.80 -11.13
N PRO A 138 -0.37 -2.70 -11.91
CA PRO A 138 -1.47 -1.73 -11.89
C PRO A 138 -2.82 -2.38 -12.18
N LEU A 139 -3.84 -1.97 -11.42
CA LEU A 139 -5.20 -2.50 -11.53
C LEU A 139 -6.09 -1.63 -12.43
N ILE A 140 -5.67 -0.40 -12.66
CA ILE A 140 -6.37 0.57 -13.51
C ILE A 140 -5.44 0.97 -14.67
N ASP A 141 -5.98 0.90 -15.89
CA ASP A 141 -5.38 1.46 -17.09
C ASP A 141 -5.83 2.92 -17.19
N GLY A 142 -4.94 3.83 -16.79
CA GLY A 142 -5.16 5.26 -16.73
C GLY A 142 -4.67 5.96 -18.01
N ILE A 143 -5.51 6.79 -18.59
CA ILE A 143 -5.19 7.57 -19.78
C ILE A 143 -5.14 9.05 -19.41
N GLY A 144 -3.99 9.68 -19.71
CA GLY A 144 -3.68 11.04 -19.30
C GLY A 144 -2.58 11.09 -18.24
N ASN A 145 -2.49 12.20 -17.50
CA ASN A 145 -1.48 12.37 -16.47
C ASN A 145 -1.98 11.84 -15.12
N PHE A 146 -1.44 10.71 -14.68
CA PHE A 146 -1.64 10.10 -13.36
C PHE A 146 -0.47 10.35 -12.39
N GLY A 147 0.34 11.38 -12.63
CA GLY A 147 1.52 11.69 -11.84
C GLY A 147 2.79 11.03 -12.35
N SER A 148 3.91 11.38 -11.76
CA SER A 148 5.22 10.84 -12.11
C SER A 148 6.07 10.56 -10.87
N ARG A 149 7.18 9.85 -11.07
CA ARG A 149 8.21 9.65 -10.02
C ARG A 149 8.97 10.92 -9.66
N ASP A 150 8.89 11.95 -10.49
CA ASP A 150 9.52 13.24 -10.22
C ASP A 150 8.76 14.07 -9.19
N GLY A 151 7.58 13.58 -8.75
CA GLY A 151 6.76 14.20 -7.74
C GLY A 151 5.61 15.03 -8.30
N ASP A 152 5.41 14.99 -9.62
CA ASP A 152 4.25 15.62 -10.24
C ASP A 152 2.96 14.94 -9.79
N GLY A 153 1.97 15.74 -9.42
CA GLY A 153 0.64 15.26 -9.10
C GLY A 153 -0.15 14.82 -10.34
N ALA A 154 -1.18 14.00 -10.12
CA ALA A 154 -2.11 13.67 -11.19
C ALA A 154 -2.91 14.89 -11.63
N ALA A 155 -3.28 14.92 -12.91
CA ALA A 155 -4.23 15.90 -13.42
C ALA A 155 -5.62 15.72 -12.77
N ALA A 156 -6.43 16.77 -12.74
CA ALA A 156 -7.78 16.68 -12.20
C ALA A 156 -8.63 15.62 -12.93
N MET A 157 -9.51 14.93 -12.21
CA MET A 157 -10.30 13.78 -12.68
C MET A 157 -11.16 14.06 -13.93
N ARG A 158 -11.44 15.31 -14.23
CA ARG A 158 -12.15 15.74 -15.45
C ARG A 158 -11.32 15.59 -16.73
N TYR A 159 -9.99 15.54 -16.61
CA TYR A 159 -9.06 15.42 -17.74
C TYR A 159 -8.61 13.97 -17.99
N THR A 160 -8.53 13.16 -16.95
CA THR A 160 -8.08 11.78 -17.05
C THR A 160 -9.21 10.83 -17.41
N GLU A 161 -8.85 9.67 -17.99
CA GLU A 161 -9.78 8.58 -18.31
C GLU A 161 -9.25 7.28 -17.73
N ALA A 162 -10.13 6.31 -17.49
CA ALA A 162 -9.75 5.05 -16.88
C ALA A 162 -10.62 3.88 -17.33
N ARG A 163 -10.03 2.69 -17.26
CA ARG A 163 -10.67 1.37 -17.38
C ARG A 163 -9.89 0.35 -16.55
N LEU A 164 -10.41 -0.86 -16.39
CA LEU A 164 -9.72 -1.96 -15.71
C LEU A 164 -8.56 -2.50 -16.57
N THR A 165 -7.54 -3.03 -15.90
CA THR A 165 -6.49 -3.82 -16.54
C THR A 165 -6.89 -5.29 -16.62
N PRO A 166 -6.24 -6.11 -17.49
CA PRO A 166 -6.49 -7.56 -17.54
C PRO A 166 -6.26 -8.27 -16.20
N ILE A 167 -5.29 -7.81 -15.40
CA ILE A 167 -5.02 -8.42 -14.09
C ILE A 167 -6.12 -8.07 -13.07
N ALA A 168 -6.72 -6.88 -13.15
CA ALA A 168 -7.86 -6.53 -12.32
C ALA A 168 -9.09 -7.36 -12.63
N GLU A 169 -9.29 -7.77 -13.88
CA GLU A 169 -10.38 -8.67 -14.26
C GLU A 169 -10.24 -10.05 -13.60
N LEU A 170 -9.03 -10.53 -13.34
CA LEU A 170 -8.81 -11.79 -12.63
C LEU A 170 -9.25 -11.74 -11.17
N LEU A 171 -9.25 -10.55 -10.53
CA LEU A 171 -9.81 -10.38 -9.19
C LEU A 171 -11.33 -10.44 -9.16
N LEU A 172 -11.98 -10.09 -10.28
CA LEU A 172 -13.42 -9.88 -10.38
C LEU A 172 -14.14 -11.00 -11.12
N SER A 173 -13.42 -11.87 -11.84
CA SER A 173 -13.98 -12.79 -12.84
C SER A 173 -15.03 -13.75 -12.30
N GLU A 174 -14.95 -14.15 -11.04
CA GLU A 174 -15.85 -15.13 -10.42
C GLU A 174 -16.90 -14.52 -9.48
N ILE A 175 -16.99 -13.19 -9.44
CA ILE A 175 -17.83 -12.47 -8.46
C ILE A 175 -19.32 -12.81 -8.53
N ASN A 176 -19.81 -13.24 -9.71
CA ASN A 176 -21.20 -13.63 -9.91
C ASN A 176 -21.44 -15.14 -9.72
N GLN A 177 -20.44 -15.90 -9.28
CA GLN A 177 -20.51 -17.37 -9.17
C GLN A 177 -20.78 -17.85 -7.73
N GLY A 178 -21.18 -16.95 -6.83
CA GLY A 178 -21.41 -17.28 -5.43
C GLY A 178 -20.12 -17.56 -4.64
N THR A 179 -19.00 -17.03 -5.10
CA THR A 179 -17.68 -17.22 -4.49
C THR A 179 -17.42 -16.28 -3.31
N VAL A 180 -18.19 -15.21 -3.19
CA VAL A 180 -18.06 -14.18 -2.16
C VAL A 180 -19.41 -13.73 -1.66
N ASP A 181 -19.47 -13.31 -0.38
CA ASP A 181 -20.65 -12.74 0.22
C ASP A 181 -20.80 -11.26 -0.14
N PHE A 182 -22.08 -10.84 -0.25
CA PHE A 182 -22.44 -9.45 -0.45
C PHE A 182 -23.10 -8.90 0.82
N VAL A 183 -22.85 -7.63 1.07
CA VAL A 183 -23.44 -6.90 2.20
C VAL A 183 -24.08 -5.61 1.69
N PRO A 184 -25.12 -5.11 2.36
CA PRO A 184 -25.68 -3.81 2.02
C PRO A 184 -24.64 -2.71 2.12
N ASN A 185 -24.70 -1.75 1.19
CA ASN A 185 -23.89 -0.53 1.25
C ASN A 185 -24.33 0.37 2.42
N TYR A 186 -23.77 1.57 2.50
CA TYR A 186 -23.98 2.51 3.62
C TYR A 186 -25.44 2.96 3.83
N ASP A 187 -26.29 2.95 2.80
CA ASP A 187 -27.72 3.34 2.86
C ASP A 187 -28.68 2.15 2.62
N GLY A 188 -28.17 0.96 2.38
CA GLY A 188 -28.95 -0.25 2.11
C GLY A 188 -29.62 -0.30 0.74
N ALA A 189 -29.33 0.64 -0.18
CA ALA A 189 -29.92 0.69 -1.51
C ALA A 189 -29.23 -0.23 -2.52
N PHE A 190 -27.97 -0.56 -2.29
CA PHE A 190 -27.16 -1.42 -3.14
C PHE A 190 -26.38 -2.42 -2.31
N ASP A 191 -25.99 -3.54 -2.91
CA ASP A 191 -25.09 -4.52 -2.30
C ASP A 191 -23.68 -4.33 -2.82
N GLU A 192 -22.69 -4.48 -1.91
CA GLU A 192 -21.27 -4.49 -2.24
C GLU A 192 -20.60 -5.79 -1.79
N PRO A 193 -19.57 -6.29 -2.49
CA PRO A 193 -18.90 -7.52 -2.09
C PRO A 193 -18.05 -7.28 -0.84
N LEU A 194 -18.11 -8.22 0.11
CA LEU A 194 -17.31 -8.18 1.33
C LEU A 194 -15.81 -8.26 1.01
N HIS A 195 -15.44 -9.10 0.03
CA HIS A 195 -14.12 -9.18 -0.58
C HIS A 195 -14.25 -9.63 -2.04
N LEU A 196 -13.15 -9.53 -2.81
CA LEU A 196 -13.14 -9.98 -4.21
C LEU A 196 -12.75 -11.46 -4.30
N PRO A 197 -13.19 -12.19 -5.35
CA PRO A 197 -12.84 -13.60 -5.54
C PRO A 197 -11.34 -13.87 -5.64
N ALA A 198 -10.58 -12.93 -6.18
CA ALA A 198 -9.12 -12.88 -6.19
C ALA A 198 -8.43 -14.19 -6.61
N ARG A 199 -8.50 -14.54 -7.90
CA ARG A 199 -7.81 -15.72 -8.46
C ARG A 199 -6.29 -15.71 -8.26
N LEU A 200 -5.72 -14.57 -7.92
CA LEU A 200 -4.31 -14.35 -7.66
C LEU A 200 -4.11 -13.79 -6.25
N PRO A 201 -3.05 -14.16 -5.54
CA PRO A 201 -2.75 -13.64 -4.20
C PRO A 201 -2.21 -12.19 -4.30
N MET A 202 -3.09 -11.24 -4.54
CA MET A 202 -2.74 -9.84 -4.80
C MET A 202 -2.04 -9.17 -3.62
N VAL A 203 -2.28 -9.63 -2.40
CA VAL A 203 -1.56 -9.17 -1.20
C VAL A 203 -0.04 -9.40 -1.31
N LEU A 204 0.39 -10.47 -2.00
CA LEU A 204 1.80 -10.72 -2.30
C LEU A 204 2.26 -10.02 -3.57
N LEU A 205 1.45 -10.03 -4.62
CA LEU A 205 1.83 -9.50 -5.93
C LEU A 205 2.04 -7.98 -5.91
N ASN A 206 1.10 -7.24 -5.36
CA ASN A 206 1.19 -5.78 -5.25
C ASN A 206 1.72 -5.31 -3.89
N GLY A 207 1.87 -6.26 -2.94
CA GLY A 207 2.09 -5.87 -1.58
C GLY A 207 0.83 -5.21 -0.97
N ALA A 208 0.96 -4.75 0.24
CA ALA A 208 -0.10 -4.04 0.93
C ALA A 208 0.48 -3.17 2.03
N SER A 209 0.07 -1.93 2.10
CA SER A 209 0.47 -1.03 3.18
C SER A 209 -0.75 -0.39 3.82
N GLY A 210 -0.73 -0.23 5.13
CA GLY A 210 -1.80 0.44 5.84
C GLY A 210 -1.35 0.93 7.20
N ILE A 211 -1.67 2.18 7.52
CA ILE A 211 -1.40 2.79 8.81
C ILE A 211 -2.76 3.06 9.46
N ALA A 212 -3.06 2.29 10.50
CA ALA A 212 -4.26 2.45 11.32
C ALA A 212 -3.91 3.02 12.69
N VAL A 213 -4.92 3.17 13.55
CA VAL A 213 -4.69 3.58 14.93
C VAL A 213 -4.17 2.38 15.73
N GLY A 214 -2.97 2.51 16.30
CA GLY A 214 -2.34 1.49 17.12
C GLY A 214 -1.69 0.32 16.37
N MET A 215 -1.84 0.24 15.04
CA MET A 215 -1.18 -0.79 14.22
C MET A 215 -0.90 -0.32 12.80
N ALA A 216 0.11 -0.93 12.19
CA ALA A 216 0.45 -0.70 10.79
C ALA A 216 0.87 -2.02 10.13
N THR A 217 0.67 -2.13 8.84
CA THR A 217 1.17 -3.23 8.01
C THR A 217 1.89 -2.68 6.79
N GLU A 218 2.96 -3.37 6.39
CA GLU A 218 3.67 -3.10 5.15
C GLU A 218 4.18 -4.41 4.58
N ILE A 219 3.56 -4.86 3.49
CA ILE A 219 3.90 -6.08 2.77
C ILE A 219 4.48 -5.65 1.43
N PRO A 220 5.70 -6.09 1.08
CA PRO A 220 6.30 -5.75 -0.20
C PRO A 220 5.62 -6.50 -1.36
N SER A 221 5.75 -5.96 -2.56
CA SER A 221 5.35 -6.64 -3.80
C SER A 221 6.34 -7.76 -4.19
N HIS A 222 5.85 -8.73 -4.97
CA HIS A 222 6.61 -9.90 -5.42
C HIS A 222 6.36 -10.20 -6.90
N ASN A 223 7.27 -10.95 -7.49
CA ASN A 223 7.17 -11.36 -8.88
C ASN A 223 6.07 -12.41 -9.09
N LEU A 224 5.22 -12.19 -10.09
CA LEU A 224 4.09 -13.08 -10.41
C LEU A 224 4.53 -14.52 -10.69
N ASN A 225 5.61 -14.71 -11.47
CA ASN A 225 6.08 -16.05 -11.80
C ASN A 225 6.60 -16.78 -10.57
N GLU A 226 7.35 -16.10 -9.71
CA GLU A 226 7.89 -16.64 -8.46
C GLU A 226 6.75 -17.04 -7.51
N VAL A 227 5.78 -16.15 -7.31
CA VAL A 227 4.60 -16.42 -6.46
C VAL A 227 3.79 -17.59 -7.03
N THR A 228 3.60 -17.65 -8.34
CA THR A 228 2.87 -18.76 -8.99
C THR A 228 3.59 -20.08 -8.80
N GLN A 229 4.91 -20.12 -8.96
CA GLN A 229 5.70 -21.36 -8.75
C GLN A 229 5.66 -21.80 -7.28
N ALA A 230 5.75 -20.86 -6.33
CA ALA A 230 5.59 -21.15 -4.91
C ALA A 230 4.20 -21.70 -4.58
N ALA A 231 3.15 -21.13 -5.14
CA ALA A 231 1.78 -21.61 -4.97
C ALA A 231 1.59 -23.03 -5.53
N ILE A 232 2.12 -23.32 -6.72
CA ILE A 232 2.09 -24.67 -7.31
C ILE A 232 2.84 -25.67 -6.43
N ALA A 233 4.01 -25.28 -5.89
CA ALA A 233 4.78 -26.14 -4.99
C ALA A 233 4.01 -26.43 -3.69
N LEU A 234 3.38 -25.41 -3.10
CA LEU A 234 2.58 -25.53 -1.88
C LEU A 234 1.34 -26.41 -2.09
N LEU A 235 0.66 -26.28 -3.23
CA LEU A 235 -0.48 -27.16 -3.58
C LEU A 235 -0.07 -28.63 -3.73
N LYS A 236 1.14 -28.90 -4.27
CA LYS A 236 1.67 -30.27 -4.39
C LYS A 236 2.13 -30.82 -3.04
N LYS A 237 2.64 -29.99 -2.16
CA LYS A 237 3.14 -30.36 -0.84
C LYS A 237 2.74 -29.31 0.21
N PRO A 238 1.54 -29.43 0.82
CA PRO A 238 1.02 -28.45 1.78
C PRO A 238 1.84 -28.27 3.05
N SER A 239 2.81 -29.16 3.31
CA SER A 239 3.70 -29.12 4.48
C SER A 239 4.98 -28.29 4.26
N LEU A 240 5.08 -27.55 3.16
CA LEU A 240 6.22 -26.67 2.92
C LEU A 240 6.21 -25.50 3.93
N GLU A 241 7.37 -25.23 4.49
CA GLU A 241 7.59 -24.09 5.40
C GLU A 241 8.05 -22.85 4.62
N THR A 242 8.05 -21.69 5.29
CA THR A 242 8.50 -20.43 4.70
C THR A 242 9.89 -20.54 4.07
N ALA A 243 10.82 -21.22 4.74
CA ALA A 243 12.18 -21.44 4.23
C ALA A 243 12.22 -22.21 2.90
N ASP A 244 11.31 -23.18 2.71
CA ASP A 244 11.20 -23.93 1.46
C ASP A 244 10.61 -23.06 0.34
N LEU A 245 9.60 -22.24 0.67
CA LEU A 245 8.95 -21.32 -0.28
C LEU A 245 9.90 -20.22 -0.76
N MET A 246 10.88 -19.82 0.07
CA MET A 246 11.90 -18.85 -0.33
C MET A 246 12.87 -19.36 -1.41
N GLN A 247 12.85 -20.64 -1.76
CA GLN A 247 13.55 -21.14 -2.95
C GLN A 247 12.87 -20.65 -4.24
N TYR A 248 11.59 -20.37 -4.20
CA TYR A 248 10.79 -19.84 -5.32
C TYR A 248 10.65 -18.32 -5.25
N ILE A 249 10.51 -17.75 -4.05
CA ILE A 249 10.38 -16.31 -3.79
C ILE A 249 11.59 -15.87 -2.95
N PRO A 250 12.74 -15.59 -3.57
CA PRO A 250 13.97 -15.30 -2.84
C PRO A 250 13.95 -13.93 -2.14
N ALA A 251 13.19 -12.97 -2.68
CA ALA A 251 13.16 -11.59 -2.20
C ALA A 251 11.95 -10.83 -2.77
N PRO A 252 11.61 -9.65 -2.23
CA PRO A 252 10.64 -8.75 -2.84
C PRO A 252 11.02 -8.34 -4.26
N ASP A 253 9.99 -8.04 -5.08
CA ASP A 253 10.12 -7.47 -6.41
C ASP A 253 9.34 -6.15 -6.46
N PHE A 254 10.06 -5.04 -6.37
CA PHE A 254 9.45 -3.71 -6.22
C PHE A 254 9.05 -3.10 -7.56
N ALA A 255 7.96 -2.33 -7.54
CA ALA A 255 7.56 -1.47 -8.65
C ALA A 255 8.70 -0.50 -8.99
N GLY A 256 9.12 -0.49 -10.26
CA GLY A 256 10.23 0.36 -10.72
C GLY A 256 11.63 -0.15 -10.38
N GLY A 257 11.78 -1.33 -9.78
CA GLY A 257 13.07 -2.02 -9.61
C GLY A 257 13.86 -1.58 -8.39
N GLY A 258 15.19 -1.54 -8.56
CA GLY A 258 16.16 -1.32 -7.50
C GLY A 258 16.95 -2.59 -7.18
N GLN A 259 18.03 -2.44 -6.41
CA GLN A 259 18.85 -3.54 -5.98
C GLN A 259 18.72 -3.75 -4.48
N ILE A 260 18.21 -4.91 -4.06
CA ILE A 260 18.18 -5.31 -2.65
C ILE A 260 19.61 -5.59 -2.20
N ILE A 261 20.01 -4.97 -1.09
CA ILE A 261 21.33 -5.13 -0.49
C ILE A 261 21.27 -5.77 0.91
N THR A 262 20.08 -6.15 1.36
CA THR A 262 19.89 -6.91 2.59
C THR A 262 20.43 -8.31 2.41
N PRO A 263 21.25 -8.84 3.35
CA PRO A 263 21.76 -10.19 3.31
C PRO A 263 20.65 -11.25 3.29
N ALA A 264 20.90 -12.40 2.64
CA ALA A 264 19.91 -13.46 2.48
C ALA A 264 19.40 -14.01 3.84
N ASP A 265 20.28 -14.15 4.83
CA ASP A 265 19.90 -14.63 6.17
C ASP A 265 18.97 -13.64 6.89
N GLU A 266 19.20 -12.33 6.70
CA GLU A 266 18.33 -11.29 7.26
C GLU A 266 16.97 -11.28 6.53
N LEU A 267 16.95 -11.42 5.19
CA LEU A 267 15.72 -11.58 4.43
C LEU A 267 14.92 -12.79 4.92
N ARG A 268 15.57 -13.93 5.09
CA ARG A 268 14.93 -15.14 5.61
C ARG A 268 14.28 -14.88 6.97
N ARG A 269 15.00 -14.28 7.89
CA ARG A 269 14.45 -13.90 9.20
C ARG A 269 13.25 -12.97 9.10
N ILE A 270 13.28 -12.01 8.15
CA ILE A 270 12.15 -11.09 7.91
C ILE A 270 10.91 -11.87 7.46
N TYR A 271 11.07 -12.80 6.51
CA TYR A 271 9.93 -13.62 6.03
C TYR A 271 9.40 -14.57 7.11
N GLU A 272 10.25 -15.15 7.95
CA GLU A 272 9.86 -16.06 9.03
C GLU A 272 9.18 -15.31 10.20
N THR A 273 9.65 -14.10 10.53
CA THR A 273 9.17 -13.36 11.70
C THR A 273 8.13 -12.28 11.37
N GLY A 274 8.06 -11.89 10.09
CA GLY A 274 7.27 -10.75 9.65
C GLY A 274 7.77 -9.40 10.18
N LYS A 275 9.03 -9.30 10.64
CA LYS A 275 9.61 -8.07 11.21
C LYS A 275 11.01 -7.84 10.70
N GLY A 276 11.28 -6.59 10.30
CA GLY A 276 12.61 -6.18 9.86
C GLY A 276 12.54 -5.04 8.85
N SER A 277 13.66 -4.76 8.20
CA SER A 277 13.75 -3.78 7.12
C SER A 277 14.54 -4.34 5.95
N VAL A 278 14.04 -4.11 4.73
CA VAL A 278 14.74 -4.46 3.50
C VAL A 278 15.40 -3.21 2.95
N ARG A 279 16.71 -3.27 2.77
CA ARG A 279 17.49 -2.17 2.21
C ARG A 279 17.59 -2.31 0.71
N VAL A 280 17.20 -1.26 0.00
CA VAL A 280 17.18 -1.20 -1.46
C VAL A 280 17.98 0.02 -1.92
N ARG A 281 18.83 -0.16 -2.92
CA ARG A 281 19.56 0.94 -3.56
C ARG A 281 19.20 1.07 -5.03
N ALA A 282 19.49 2.22 -5.61
CA ALA A 282 19.37 2.46 -7.04
C ALA A 282 20.30 1.54 -7.84
N ARG A 283 19.89 1.16 -9.05
CA ARG A 283 20.82 0.60 -10.05
C ARG A 283 21.36 1.73 -10.89
N TYR A 284 22.64 1.65 -11.23
CA TYR A 284 23.30 2.66 -12.04
C TYR A 284 24.38 2.04 -12.93
N GLU A 285 24.69 2.76 -14.00
CA GLU A 285 25.77 2.46 -14.92
C GLU A 285 26.74 3.65 -14.98
N ILE A 286 28.03 3.36 -15.18
CA ILE A 286 29.04 4.37 -15.37
C ILE A 286 29.37 4.45 -16.84
N GLU A 287 29.01 5.56 -17.47
CA GLU A 287 29.35 5.83 -18.86
C GLU A 287 30.65 6.65 -18.92
N LYS A 288 31.63 6.13 -19.67
CA LYS A 288 32.87 6.84 -19.94
C LYS A 288 32.69 7.77 -21.14
N LEU A 289 33.01 9.03 -20.95
CA LEU A 289 32.94 10.07 -21.97
C LEU A 289 34.34 10.40 -22.52
N ALA A 290 34.38 11.22 -23.56
CA ALA A 290 35.62 11.71 -24.12
C ALA A 290 36.46 12.50 -23.09
N ARG A 291 37.78 12.56 -23.28
CA ARG A 291 38.74 13.30 -22.46
C ARG A 291 38.79 12.86 -20.99
N GLY A 292 38.54 11.57 -20.70
CA GLY A 292 38.62 11.03 -19.36
C GLY A 292 37.44 11.44 -18.42
N GLN A 293 36.43 12.06 -18.97
CA GLN A 293 35.18 12.35 -18.22
C GLN A 293 34.33 11.10 -18.09
N TRP A 294 33.45 11.10 -17.13
CA TRP A 294 32.47 10.02 -16.94
C TRP A 294 31.19 10.58 -16.31
N ARG A 295 30.10 9.88 -16.53
CA ARG A 295 28.82 10.18 -15.88
C ARG A 295 28.21 8.92 -15.30
N VAL A 296 27.35 9.10 -14.30
CA VAL A 296 26.52 8.04 -13.73
C VAL A 296 25.12 8.17 -14.29
N ILE A 297 24.61 7.08 -14.85
CA ILE A 297 23.24 6.96 -15.31
C ILE A 297 22.51 6.07 -14.34
N VAL A 298 21.53 6.62 -13.61
CA VAL A 298 20.66 5.84 -12.74
C VAL A 298 19.56 5.22 -13.59
N THR A 299 19.49 3.88 -13.63
CA THR A 299 18.53 3.13 -14.44
C THR A 299 17.30 2.70 -13.67
N GLU A 300 17.43 2.46 -12.37
CA GLU A 300 16.34 2.09 -11.48
C GLU A 300 16.46 2.83 -10.15
N LEU A 301 15.33 3.28 -9.62
CA LEU A 301 15.26 3.92 -8.30
C LEU A 301 14.57 2.98 -7.31
N PRO A 302 14.95 3.04 -6.01
CA PRO A 302 14.22 2.35 -4.96
C PRO A 302 12.74 2.74 -4.94
N PRO A 303 11.86 1.90 -4.38
CA PRO A 303 10.45 2.25 -4.18
C PRO A 303 10.34 3.56 -3.38
N ASN A 304 9.28 4.34 -3.65
CA ASN A 304 9.00 5.65 -3.03
C ASN A 304 10.12 6.71 -3.18
N ALA A 305 11.15 6.45 -3.96
CA ALA A 305 12.16 7.45 -4.26
C ALA A 305 11.61 8.48 -5.27
N ASN A 306 11.81 9.76 -4.95
CA ASN A 306 11.49 10.89 -5.80
C ASN A 306 12.76 11.40 -6.44
N SER A 307 12.85 11.43 -7.78
CA SER A 307 14.04 11.82 -8.52
C SER A 307 14.41 13.29 -8.30
N ALA A 308 13.43 14.20 -8.28
CA ALA A 308 13.67 15.62 -8.06
C ALA A 308 14.26 15.87 -6.65
N LYS A 309 13.71 15.19 -5.63
CA LYS A 309 14.26 15.28 -4.27
C LYS A 309 15.69 14.75 -4.16
N ILE A 310 15.97 13.62 -4.81
CA ILE A 310 17.34 13.04 -4.84
C ILE A 310 18.32 14.00 -5.50
N LEU A 311 17.93 14.61 -6.63
CA LEU A 311 18.78 15.59 -7.30
C LEU A 311 19.07 16.81 -6.42
N ALA A 312 18.07 17.35 -5.73
CA ALA A 312 18.22 18.45 -4.79
C ALA A 312 19.17 18.07 -3.63
N GLU A 313 19.04 16.87 -3.05
CA GLU A 313 19.95 16.39 -1.99
C GLU A 313 21.39 16.20 -2.49
N ILE A 314 21.59 15.80 -3.74
CA ILE A 314 22.93 15.68 -4.36
C ILE A 314 23.53 17.06 -4.56
N GLU A 315 22.75 18.04 -5.01
CA GLU A 315 23.17 19.41 -5.22
C GLU A 315 23.61 20.06 -3.89
N GLU A 316 22.77 20.00 -2.86
CA GLU A 316 23.05 20.51 -1.52
C GLU A 316 24.37 19.95 -0.96
N ARG A 317 24.57 18.64 -1.02
CA ARG A 317 25.81 18.01 -0.56
C ARG A 317 27.03 18.37 -1.41
N SER A 318 26.85 18.66 -2.70
CA SER A 318 27.92 19.12 -3.57
C SER A 318 28.37 20.54 -3.21
N GLU A 319 27.42 21.41 -2.84
CA GLU A 319 27.72 22.78 -2.40
C GLU A 319 28.38 22.82 -1.04
N GLU A 320 27.94 22.03 -0.06
CA GLU A 320 28.59 21.91 1.26
C GLU A 320 30.09 21.54 1.13
N ARG A 321 30.43 20.64 0.19
CA ARG A 321 31.82 20.27 -0.10
C ARG A 321 32.63 21.39 -0.74
N ARG A 322 32.00 22.31 -1.48
CA ARG A 322 32.72 23.48 -2.07
C ARG A 322 32.98 24.57 -1.04
N VAL A 323 32.10 24.75 -0.08
CA VAL A 323 32.21 25.74 0.98
C VAL A 323 33.17 25.27 2.11
N GLY A 324 33.32 23.97 2.31
CA GLY A 324 34.17 23.36 3.33
C GLY A 324 35.65 23.17 2.92
N LYS A 325 36.08 23.75 1.80
CA LYS A 325 37.47 23.92 1.37
C LYS A 325 37.83 25.38 1.46
#